data_879418b5ea9595560ce0205046e47dd8
#
_entry.id   879418b5ea9595560ce0205046e47dd8
#
_cell.length_a   1.000
_cell.length_b   1.000
_cell.length_c   1.000
_cell.angle_alpha   90.00
_cell.angle_beta   90.00
_cell.angle_gamma   90.00
#
_symmetry.space_group_name_H-M   'P 1'
#
loop_
_entity.id
_entity.type
_entity.pdbx_description
1 polymer ?
#
loop_
_entity_poly.entity_id
_entity_poly.type
_entity_poly.pdbx_seq_one_letter_code
_entity_poly.pdbx_strand_id
1 'polypeptide(L)'
;DYIISLAAAVFIYFVGYRGFSNPEILGEYDRYRYEKSALSDYAAKSILKKIKEYFEKEKAYRNSELRLGEVATQTGLSTHQISQVLNEFAGVTFSDFVNRYRLQEAKSLLANNADLKIIEVAFDCGFNNKTSFNNVFKRHEGMSPSAFRKANNQSLAGLQR
;
A
#
# COMPACT_ATOMS: atom_id res chain seq x y z
N ASP A 1 -12.79 41.88 44.27
CA ASP A 1 -12.54 41.04 43.09
C ASP A 1 -11.16 40.39 43.07
N TYR A 2 -10.12 40.96 43.74
CA TYR A 2 -8.77 40.37 43.77
C TYR A 2 -8.70 39.00 44.45
N ILE A 3 -9.53 38.73 45.44
CA ILE A 3 -9.53 37.46 46.17
C ILE A 3 -9.99 36.32 45.28
N ILE A 4 -11.00 36.57 44.41
CA ILE A 4 -11.51 35.56 43.48
C ILE A 4 -10.48 35.24 42.39
N SER A 5 -9.75 36.28 41.88
CA SER A 5 -8.72 36.11 40.90
C SER A 5 -7.50 35.34 41.45
N LEU A 6 -7.12 35.61 42.72
CA LEU A 6 -6.05 34.88 43.39
C LEU A 6 -6.44 33.42 43.64
N ALA A 7 -7.68 33.15 44.08
CA ALA A 7 -8.18 31.79 44.29
C ALA A 7 -8.21 30.98 42.98
N ALA A 8 -8.63 31.61 41.88
CA ALA A 8 -8.61 30.98 40.54
C ALA A 8 -7.20 30.66 40.07
N ALA A 9 -6.25 31.57 40.28
CA ALA A 9 -4.83 31.34 39.89
C ALA A 9 -4.22 30.19 40.69
N VAL A 10 -4.46 30.11 42.02
CA VAL A 10 -4.00 28.99 42.84
C VAL A 10 -4.63 27.68 42.45
N PHE A 11 -5.91 27.68 42.10
CA PHE A 11 -6.60 26.47 41.64
C PHE A 11 -6.04 25.96 40.29
N ILE A 12 -5.80 26.85 39.33
CA ILE A 12 -5.22 26.52 38.04
C ILE A 12 -3.82 25.97 38.23
N TYR A 13 -3.01 26.61 39.09
CA TYR A 13 -1.65 26.13 39.40
C TYR A 13 -1.69 24.74 40.04
N PHE A 14 -2.59 24.51 41.00
CA PHE A 14 -2.74 23.22 41.69
C PHE A 14 -3.17 22.10 40.75
N VAL A 15 -4.15 22.37 39.86
CA VAL A 15 -4.59 21.40 38.83
C VAL A 15 -3.47 21.12 37.84
N GLY A 16 -2.76 22.16 37.38
CA GLY A 16 -1.61 22.01 36.50
C GLY A 16 -0.47 21.22 37.12
N TYR A 17 -0.14 21.52 38.38
CA TYR A 17 0.89 20.81 39.14
C TYR A 17 0.52 19.34 39.38
N ARG A 18 -0.73 19.06 39.75
CA ARG A 18 -1.24 17.67 39.89
C ARG A 18 -1.21 16.90 38.59
N GLY A 19 -1.58 17.54 37.48
CA GLY A 19 -1.52 16.93 36.15
C GLY A 19 -0.09 16.61 35.71
N PHE A 20 0.86 17.50 36.00
CA PHE A 20 2.27 17.31 35.65
C PHE A 20 2.98 16.32 36.57
N SER A 21 2.59 16.23 37.85
CA SER A 21 3.23 15.38 38.87
C SER A 21 2.73 13.92 38.89
N ASN A 22 1.79 13.54 38.03
CA ASN A 22 1.34 12.16 37.90
C ASN A 22 1.89 11.50 36.64
N PRO A 23 3.11 10.93 36.69
CA PRO A 23 3.71 10.22 35.55
C PRO A 23 2.92 8.96 35.15
N GLU A 24 2.07 8.44 36.03
CA GLU A 24 1.21 7.28 35.77
C GLU A 24 0.19 7.52 34.65
N ILE A 25 -0.37 8.73 34.56
CA ILE A 25 -1.34 9.07 33.49
C ILE A 25 -0.67 9.06 32.12
N LEU A 26 0.56 9.50 32.01
CA LEU A 26 1.33 9.51 30.77
C LEU A 26 1.85 8.11 30.42
N GLY A 27 2.28 7.33 31.42
CA GLY A 27 2.79 5.98 31.23
C GLY A 27 1.68 4.98 30.83
N GLU A 28 0.47 5.15 31.36
CA GLU A 28 -0.68 4.31 31.00
C GLU A 28 -1.19 4.63 29.58
N TYR A 29 -1.17 5.90 29.19
CA TYR A 29 -1.50 6.33 27.85
C TYR A 29 -0.50 5.82 26.80
N ASP A 30 0.80 5.87 27.08
CA ASP A 30 1.85 5.33 26.20
C ASP A 30 1.79 3.81 26.15
N ARG A 31 1.53 3.11 27.24
CA ARG A 31 1.34 1.66 27.28
C ARG A 31 0.12 1.24 26.45
N TYR A 32 -1.02 1.91 26.65
CA TYR A 32 -2.25 1.65 25.87
C TYR A 32 -2.05 1.93 24.38
N ARG A 33 -1.30 2.98 24.02
CA ARG A 33 -0.95 3.30 22.65
C ARG A 33 -0.01 2.25 22.06
N TYR A 34 0.94 1.73 22.83
CA TYR A 34 1.90 0.71 22.41
C TYR A 34 1.20 -0.65 22.22
N GLU A 35 0.34 -1.06 23.13
CA GLU A 35 -0.47 -2.28 23.01
C GLU A 35 -1.46 -2.20 21.83
N LYS A 36 -2.07 -1.03 21.63
CA LYS A 36 -2.97 -0.79 20.50
C LYS A 36 -2.22 -0.75 19.15
N SER A 37 -0.98 -0.26 19.11
CA SER A 37 -0.15 -0.29 17.90
C SER A 37 0.35 -1.69 17.58
N ALA A 38 0.73 -2.48 18.57
CA ALA A 38 1.17 -3.87 18.36
C ALA A 38 0.03 -4.79 17.90
N LEU A 39 -1.17 -4.64 18.47
CA LEU A 39 -2.37 -5.33 18.01
C LEU A 39 -2.80 -4.85 16.63
N SER A 40 -2.62 -3.57 16.34
CA SER A 40 -2.83 -2.95 15.03
C SER A 40 -1.86 -3.52 13.98
N ASP A 41 -0.59 -3.71 14.31
CA ASP A 41 0.43 -4.28 13.41
C ASP A 41 0.11 -5.73 13.01
N TYR A 42 -0.28 -6.56 13.96
CA TYR A 42 -0.67 -7.95 13.67
C TYR A 42 -1.92 -8.00 12.79
N ALA A 43 -2.93 -7.21 13.13
CA ALA A 43 -4.15 -7.13 12.34
C ALA A 43 -3.88 -6.60 10.93
N ALA A 44 -3.03 -5.57 10.79
CA ALA A 44 -2.63 -5.02 9.51
C ALA A 44 -1.88 -6.04 8.63
N LYS A 45 -0.95 -6.80 9.22
CA LYS A 45 -0.24 -7.88 8.52
C LYS A 45 -1.19 -8.99 8.06
N SER A 46 -2.17 -9.36 8.90
CA SER A 46 -3.20 -10.35 8.55
C SER A 46 -4.07 -9.87 7.39
N ILE A 47 -4.53 -8.63 7.43
CA ILE A 47 -5.31 -8.00 6.35
C ILE A 47 -4.48 -7.95 5.06
N LEU A 48 -3.24 -7.48 5.12
CA LEU A 48 -2.36 -7.40 3.95
C LEU A 48 -2.09 -8.78 3.34
N LYS A 49 -1.88 -9.80 4.19
CA LYS A 49 -1.73 -11.19 3.74
C LYS A 49 -2.96 -11.65 2.97
N LYS A 50 -4.16 -11.42 3.51
CA LYS A 50 -5.42 -11.80 2.87
C LYS A 50 -5.64 -11.13 1.51
N ILE A 51 -5.29 -9.85 1.39
CA ILE A 51 -5.33 -9.12 0.12
C ILE A 51 -4.35 -9.73 -0.89
N LYS A 52 -3.10 -10.00 -0.47
CA LYS A 52 -2.08 -10.62 -1.33
C LYS A 52 -2.50 -12.00 -1.82
N GLU A 53 -2.98 -12.86 -0.93
CA GLU A 53 -3.48 -14.20 -1.29
C GLU A 53 -4.60 -14.13 -2.34
N TYR A 54 -5.54 -13.20 -2.19
CA TYR A 54 -6.59 -12.97 -3.20
C TYR A 54 -6.00 -12.57 -4.55
N PHE A 55 -5.05 -11.64 -4.56
CA PHE A 55 -4.40 -11.19 -5.81
C PHE A 55 -3.57 -12.29 -6.48
N GLU A 56 -2.86 -13.08 -5.72
CA GLU A 56 -2.02 -14.17 -6.23
C GLU A 56 -2.85 -15.34 -6.77
N LYS A 57 -3.91 -15.72 -6.05
CA LYS A 57 -4.75 -16.86 -6.40
C LYS A 57 -5.68 -16.54 -7.57
N GLU A 58 -6.42 -15.45 -7.48
CA GLU A 58 -7.45 -15.11 -8.46
C GLU A 58 -6.95 -14.24 -9.62
N LYS A 59 -5.71 -13.73 -9.53
CA LYS A 59 -5.14 -12.76 -10.48
C LYS A 59 -6.07 -11.57 -10.75
N ALA A 60 -6.76 -11.12 -9.70
CA ALA A 60 -7.78 -10.09 -9.79
C ALA A 60 -7.29 -8.80 -10.46
N TYR A 61 -5.98 -8.51 -10.40
CA TYR A 61 -5.34 -7.37 -11.06
C TYR A 61 -5.47 -7.37 -12.59
N ARG A 62 -5.78 -8.53 -13.23
CA ARG A 62 -6.04 -8.61 -14.67
C ARG A 62 -7.36 -7.98 -15.08
N ASN A 63 -8.31 -7.87 -14.15
CA ASN A 63 -9.53 -7.11 -14.41
C ASN A 63 -9.20 -5.62 -14.53
N SER A 64 -9.37 -5.07 -15.73
CA SER A 64 -9.07 -3.66 -16.02
C SER A 64 -9.96 -2.68 -15.22
N GLU A 65 -11.16 -3.12 -14.85
CA GLU A 65 -12.18 -2.36 -14.11
C GLU A 65 -12.13 -2.64 -12.59
N LEU A 66 -11.11 -3.36 -12.10
CA LEU A 66 -11.00 -3.73 -10.70
C LEU A 66 -11.10 -2.51 -9.78
N ARG A 67 -12.06 -2.56 -8.86
CA ARG A 67 -12.31 -1.52 -7.86
C ARG A 67 -12.06 -2.03 -6.45
N LEU A 68 -11.69 -1.12 -5.57
CA LEU A 68 -11.47 -1.42 -4.15
C LEU A 68 -12.67 -2.12 -3.49
N GLY A 69 -13.90 -1.72 -3.85
CA GLY A 69 -15.13 -2.35 -3.34
C GLY A 69 -15.28 -3.82 -3.72
N GLU A 70 -14.82 -4.21 -4.91
CA GLU A 70 -14.81 -5.60 -5.35
C GLU A 70 -13.84 -6.44 -4.51
N VAL A 71 -12.61 -5.93 -4.30
CA VAL A 71 -11.63 -6.59 -3.41
C VAL A 71 -12.17 -6.70 -1.99
N ALA A 72 -12.84 -5.67 -1.49
CA ALA A 72 -13.45 -5.67 -0.16
C ALA A 72 -14.49 -6.79 -0.03
N THR A 73 -15.38 -6.91 -1.01
CA THR A 73 -16.41 -7.96 -1.06
C THR A 73 -15.80 -9.36 -1.10
N GLN A 74 -14.82 -9.59 -1.98
CA GLN A 74 -14.19 -10.90 -2.16
C GLN A 74 -13.33 -11.32 -0.95
N THR A 75 -12.71 -10.37 -0.27
CA THR A 75 -11.88 -10.65 0.90
C THR A 75 -12.65 -10.63 2.22
N GLY A 76 -13.91 -10.19 2.23
CA GLY A 76 -14.70 -9.99 3.45
C GLY A 76 -14.12 -8.89 4.34
N LEU A 77 -13.46 -7.90 3.75
CA LEU A 77 -12.89 -6.74 4.43
C LEU A 77 -13.68 -5.48 4.06
N SER A 78 -13.60 -4.43 4.88
CA SER A 78 -14.13 -3.12 4.47
C SER A 78 -13.15 -2.37 3.58
N THR A 79 -13.67 -1.50 2.70
CA THR A 79 -12.84 -0.61 1.87
C THR A 79 -11.92 0.28 2.72
N HIS A 80 -12.40 0.69 3.90
CA HIS A 80 -11.62 1.49 4.85
C HIS A 80 -10.42 0.70 5.38
N GLN A 81 -10.60 -0.56 5.82
CA GLN A 81 -9.52 -1.42 6.29
C GLN A 81 -8.46 -1.65 5.23
N ILE A 82 -8.88 -1.92 3.98
CA ILE A 82 -7.95 -2.12 2.86
C ILE A 82 -7.16 -0.83 2.58
N SER A 83 -7.85 0.32 2.45
CA SER A 83 -7.19 1.60 2.21
C SER A 83 -6.22 1.97 3.33
N GLN A 84 -6.62 1.80 4.58
CA GLN A 84 -5.79 2.11 5.75
C GLN A 84 -4.53 1.24 5.75
N VAL A 85 -4.67 -0.07 5.58
CA VAL A 85 -3.52 -0.98 5.58
C VAL A 85 -2.57 -0.71 4.42
N LEU A 86 -3.08 -0.45 3.23
CA LEU A 86 -2.23 -0.13 2.09
C LEU A 86 -1.51 1.21 2.27
N ASN A 87 -2.18 2.24 2.75
CA ASN A 87 -1.60 3.58 2.88
C ASN A 87 -0.65 3.68 4.10
N GLU A 88 -1.08 3.20 5.27
CA GLU A 88 -0.34 3.41 6.51
C GLU A 88 0.76 2.35 6.73
N PHE A 89 0.50 1.08 6.36
CA PHE A 89 1.45 -0.02 6.58
C PHE A 89 2.27 -0.37 5.35
N ALA A 90 1.67 -0.37 4.16
CA ALA A 90 2.39 -0.68 2.93
C ALA A 90 2.95 0.57 2.22
N GLY A 91 2.54 1.77 2.62
CA GLY A 91 3.00 3.04 2.05
C GLY A 91 2.62 3.23 0.59
N VAL A 92 1.52 2.62 0.13
CA VAL A 92 1.09 2.64 -1.26
C VAL A 92 -0.40 2.89 -1.40
N THR A 93 -0.81 3.52 -2.51
CA THR A 93 -2.23 3.60 -2.86
C THR A 93 -2.74 2.25 -3.38
N PHE A 94 -4.06 2.04 -3.36
CA PHE A 94 -4.66 0.86 -3.98
C PHE A 94 -4.29 0.73 -5.47
N SER A 95 -4.30 1.83 -6.20
CA SER A 95 -3.90 1.85 -7.62
C SER A 95 -2.45 1.43 -7.82
N ASP A 96 -1.52 1.91 -7.00
CA ASP A 96 -0.11 1.51 -7.08
C ASP A 96 0.09 0.05 -6.67
N PHE A 97 -0.67 -0.43 -5.69
CA PHE A 97 -0.67 -1.84 -5.31
C PHE A 97 -1.09 -2.75 -6.48
N VAL A 98 -2.22 -2.45 -7.13
CA VAL A 98 -2.68 -3.17 -8.33
C VAL A 98 -1.64 -3.10 -9.45
N ASN A 99 -1.11 -1.91 -9.72
CA ASN A 99 -0.14 -1.70 -10.78
C ASN A 99 1.17 -2.48 -10.57
N ARG A 100 1.60 -2.69 -9.33
CA ARG A 100 2.78 -3.54 -9.04
C ARG A 100 2.59 -4.97 -9.51
N TYR A 101 1.43 -5.58 -9.25
CA TYR A 101 1.11 -6.93 -9.73
C TYR A 101 1.03 -6.99 -11.27
N ARG A 102 0.35 -6.01 -11.88
CA ARG A 102 0.27 -5.89 -13.34
C ARG A 102 1.64 -5.78 -13.98
N LEU A 103 2.52 -4.95 -13.42
CA LEU A 103 3.90 -4.79 -13.93
C LEU A 103 4.75 -6.03 -13.74
N GLN A 104 4.61 -6.74 -12.61
CA GLN A 104 5.34 -7.98 -12.39
C GLN A 104 4.98 -9.02 -13.45
N GLU A 105 3.70 -9.18 -13.77
CA GLU A 105 3.25 -10.07 -14.84
C GLU A 105 3.72 -9.58 -16.21
N ALA A 106 3.60 -8.28 -16.49
CA ALA A 106 4.06 -7.71 -17.75
C ALA A 106 5.55 -7.94 -17.99
N LYS A 107 6.39 -7.79 -16.96
CA LYS A 107 7.82 -8.09 -17.07
C LYS A 107 8.08 -9.56 -17.41
N SER A 108 7.34 -10.48 -16.79
CA SER A 108 7.43 -11.89 -17.11
C SER A 108 7.01 -12.19 -18.55
N LEU A 109 5.91 -11.61 -19.02
CA LEU A 109 5.44 -11.78 -20.40
C LEU A 109 6.42 -11.19 -21.42
N LEU A 110 6.96 -10.00 -21.15
CA LEU A 110 7.94 -9.34 -22.02
C LEU A 110 9.26 -10.09 -22.12
N ALA A 111 9.67 -10.76 -21.04
CA ALA A 111 10.89 -11.55 -21.00
C ALA A 111 10.78 -12.91 -21.72
N ASN A 112 9.63 -13.56 -21.56
CA ASN A 112 9.44 -14.95 -22.01
C ASN A 112 8.75 -15.07 -23.38
N ASN A 113 8.10 -14.01 -23.89
CA ASN A 113 7.32 -14.03 -25.12
C ASN A 113 7.75 -12.89 -26.06
N ALA A 114 8.74 -13.16 -26.89
CA ALA A 114 9.27 -12.17 -27.85
C ALA A 114 8.23 -11.70 -28.87
N ASP A 115 7.31 -12.58 -29.28
CA ASP A 115 6.36 -12.36 -30.37
C ASP A 115 5.11 -11.59 -29.98
N LEU A 116 4.76 -11.55 -28.68
CA LEU A 116 3.58 -10.81 -28.20
C LEU A 116 3.76 -9.31 -28.46
N LYS A 117 2.73 -8.69 -29.03
CA LYS A 117 2.75 -7.22 -29.17
C LYS A 117 2.69 -6.54 -27.81
N ILE A 118 3.33 -5.40 -27.67
CA ILE A 118 3.33 -4.61 -26.42
C ILE A 118 1.91 -4.28 -25.94
N ILE A 119 0.99 -4.05 -26.88
CA ILE A 119 -0.41 -3.76 -26.58
C ILE A 119 -1.15 -4.98 -26.03
N GLU A 120 -0.86 -6.18 -26.54
CA GLU A 120 -1.43 -7.43 -26.05
C GLU A 120 -0.97 -7.68 -24.60
N VAL A 121 0.32 -7.53 -24.32
CA VAL A 121 0.85 -7.60 -22.95
C VAL A 121 0.14 -6.61 -22.02
N ALA A 122 -0.12 -5.38 -22.48
CA ALA A 122 -0.82 -4.38 -21.67
C ALA A 122 -2.23 -4.87 -21.28
N PHE A 123 -3.01 -5.37 -22.25
CA PHE A 123 -4.37 -5.86 -22.00
C PHE A 123 -4.38 -7.12 -21.14
N ASP A 124 -3.51 -8.08 -21.41
CA ASP A 124 -3.39 -9.33 -20.63
C ASP A 124 -3.09 -9.07 -19.15
N CYS A 125 -2.33 -7.99 -18.87
CA CYS A 125 -2.04 -7.56 -17.51
C CYS A 125 -3.11 -6.65 -16.88
N GLY A 126 -4.23 -6.35 -17.58
CA GLY A 126 -5.34 -5.58 -17.06
C GLY A 126 -5.23 -4.07 -17.26
N PHE A 127 -4.40 -3.57 -18.15
CA PHE A 127 -4.41 -2.15 -18.51
C PHE A 127 -5.44 -1.87 -19.59
N ASN A 128 -6.21 -0.77 -19.46
CA ASN A 128 -7.26 -0.39 -20.42
C ASN A 128 -6.71 0.19 -21.72
N ASN A 129 -5.47 0.65 -21.74
CA ASN A 129 -4.86 1.25 -22.93
C ASN A 129 -3.33 1.26 -22.83
N LYS A 130 -2.70 1.35 -24.02
CA LYS A 130 -1.24 1.37 -24.18
C LYS A 130 -0.57 2.57 -23.50
N THR A 131 -1.22 3.72 -23.50
CA THR A 131 -0.65 4.94 -22.91
C THR A 131 -0.52 4.82 -21.41
N SER A 132 -1.56 4.36 -20.73
CA SER A 132 -1.53 4.10 -19.28
C SER A 132 -0.46 3.07 -18.94
N PHE A 133 -0.41 1.96 -19.67
CA PHE A 133 0.63 0.94 -19.49
C PHE A 133 2.05 1.51 -19.63
N ASN A 134 2.34 2.22 -20.72
CA ASN A 134 3.66 2.79 -20.95
C ASN A 134 4.07 3.78 -19.86
N ASN A 135 3.15 4.65 -19.41
CA ASN A 135 3.42 5.62 -18.36
C ASN A 135 3.72 4.95 -17.02
N VAL A 136 2.89 3.98 -16.64
CA VAL A 136 3.08 3.23 -15.39
C VAL A 136 4.38 2.42 -15.45
N PHE A 137 4.63 1.72 -16.55
CA PHE A 137 5.84 0.92 -16.73
C PHE A 137 7.10 1.79 -16.67
N LYS A 138 7.14 2.91 -17.41
CA LYS A 138 8.28 3.84 -17.41
C LYS A 138 8.53 4.45 -16.04
N ARG A 139 7.47 4.80 -15.30
CA ARG A 139 7.56 5.37 -13.94
C ARG A 139 8.21 4.39 -12.97
N HIS A 140 7.90 3.09 -13.08
CA HIS A 140 8.40 2.07 -12.15
C HIS A 140 9.73 1.46 -12.56
N GLU A 141 9.96 1.22 -13.85
CA GLU A 141 11.15 0.53 -14.37
C GLU A 141 12.19 1.49 -14.96
N GLY A 142 11.91 2.79 -15.03
CA GLY A 142 12.81 3.80 -15.61
C GLY A 142 12.93 3.77 -17.13
N MET A 143 12.34 2.78 -17.80
CA MET A 143 12.43 2.57 -19.26
C MET A 143 11.09 2.12 -19.85
N SER A 144 10.97 2.22 -21.19
CA SER A 144 9.77 1.74 -21.88
C SER A 144 9.67 0.21 -21.92
N PRO A 145 8.45 -0.37 -22.05
CA PRO A 145 8.29 -1.82 -22.21
C PRO A 145 9.08 -2.40 -23.38
N SER A 146 9.18 -1.66 -24.49
CA SER A 146 9.94 -2.09 -25.67
C SER A 146 11.45 -2.11 -25.40
N ALA A 147 11.97 -1.11 -24.66
CA ALA A 147 13.37 -1.07 -24.26
C ALA A 147 13.71 -2.20 -23.27
N PHE A 148 12.82 -2.48 -22.33
CA PHE A 148 12.95 -3.58 -21.37
C PHE A 148 13.03 -4.93 -22.10
N ARG A 149 12.13 -5.20 -23.05
CA ARG A 149 12.17 -6.42 -23.88
C ARG A 149 13.48 -6.57 -24.62
N LYS A 150 13.95 -5.49 -25.27
CA LYS A 150 15.20 -5.51 -26.04
C LYS A 150 16.41 -5.83 -25.16
N ALA A 151 16.49 -5.22 -23.97
CA ALA A 151 17.57 -5.46 -23.02
C ALA A 151 17.59 -6.93 -22.54
N ASN A 152 16.41 -7.50 -22.23
CA ASN A 152 16.29 -8.90 -21.82
C ASN A 152 16.73 -9.88 -22.92
N ASN A 153 16.29 -9.66 -24.15
CA ASN A 153 16.66 -10.53 -25.28
C ASN A 153 18.17 -10.48 -25.57
N GLN A 154 18.80 -9.33 -25.38
CA GLN A 154 20.27 -9.20 -25.54
C GLN A 154 21.03 -9.95 -24.44
N SER A 155 20.54 -9.93 -23.21
CA SER A 155 21.12 -10.66 -22.07
C SER A 155 21.06 -12.17 -22.28
N LEU A 156 19.96 -12.69 -22.81
CA LEU A 156 19.80 -14.12 -23.12
C LEU A 156 20.71 -14.56 -24.28
N ALA A 157 20.85 -13.75 -25.32
CA ALA A 157 21.76 -14.04 -26.46
C ALA A 157 23.25 -14.01 -26.09
N GLY A 158 23.62 -13.23 -25.05
CA GLY A 158 24.99 -13.17 -24.53
C GLY A 158 25.37 -14.36 -23.64
N LEU A 159 24.41 -15.05 -23.03
CA LEU A 159 24.62 -16.24 -22.18
C LEU A 159 24.73 -17.56 -22.98
N GLN A 160 24.39 -17.52 -24.27
CA GLN A 160 24.46 -18.69 -25.17
C GLN A 160 25.75 -18.73 -26.05
N ARG A 161 26.68 -17.83 -25.80
CA ARG A 161 28.01 -17.79 -26.43
C ARG A 161 29.10 -18.16 -25.45
#